data_7c8b0fb10b499cf340d197114471a9ee
#
_entry.id   7c8b0fb10b499cf340d197114471a9ee
#
_cell.length_a   1.000
_cell.length_b   1.000
_cell.length_c   1.000
_cell.angle_alpha   90.00
_cell.angle_beta   90.00
_cell.angle_gamma   90.00
#
_symmetry.space_group_name_H-M   'P 1'
#
loop_
_entity.id
_entity.type
_entity.pdbx_description
1 polymer ?
#
loop_
_entity_poly.entity_id
_entity_poly.type
_entity_poly.pdbx_seq_one_letter_code
_entity_poly.pdbx_strand_id
1 'polypeptide(L)'
;MHDLVLAILHHLLFMGLIVMLASELALLRTPEPPVKRLAGLDAGYGAAALLIVLVGVGRVMGGKGWAFYEANPFFWAKVATFALIGLISIRPRLLILKWRKAAKSAPGYVPPQAELTAARRAIGLEILLLIPLLAFAAAMARWPF
;
A
#
# COMPACT_ATOMS: atom_id res chain seq x y z
N MET A 1 16.49 -17.65 13.46
CA MET A 1 15.63 -18.19 12.36
C MET A 1 14.30 -17.47 12.27
N HIS A 2 13.60 -17.22 13.36
CA HIS A 2 12.28 -16.57 13.37
C HIS A 2 12.27 -15.17 12.73
N ASP A 3 13.22 -14.29 13.08
CA ASP A 3 13.32 -12.94 12.49
C ASP A 3 13.63 -12.96 10.99
N LEU A 4 14.42 -13.92 10.50
CA LEU A 4 14.69 -14.08 9.07
C LEU A 4 13.42 -14.40 8.28
N VAL A 5 12.58 -15.31 8.80
CA VAL A 5 11.31 -15.68 8.17
C VAL A 5 10.36 -14.46 8.11
N LEU A 6 10.24 -13.74 9.24
CA LEU A 6 9.45 -12.51 9.29
C LEU A 6 10.00 -11.42 8.35
N ALA A 7 11.32 -11.31 8.21
CA ALA A 7 11.95 -10.38 7.28
C ALA A 7 11.60 -10.72 5.83
N ILE A 8 11.74 -11.98 5.43
CA ILE A 8 11.39 -12.47 4.09
C ILE A 8 9.90 -12.20 3.80
N LEU A 9 9.03 -12.60 4.72
CA LEU A 9 7.59 -12.39 4.59
C LEU A 9 7.22 -10.91 4.43
N HIS A 10 7.83 -10.04 5.25
CA HIS A 10 7.63 -8.59 5.16
C HIS A 10 8.02 -8.03 3.78
N HIS A 11 9.15 -8.47 3.22
CA HIS A 11 9.57 -8.05 1.89
C HIS A 11 8.67 -8.58 0.78
N LEU A 12 8.25 -9.85 0.86
CA LEU A 12 7.33 -10.43 -0.12
C LEU A 12 5.97 -9.72 -0.13
N LEU A 13 5.42 -9.42 1.05
CA LEU A 13 4.18 -8.65 1.19
C LEU A 13 4.33 -7.24 0.60
N PHE A 14 5.47 -6.59 0.83
CA PHE A 14 5.77 -5.27 0.29
C PHE A 14 5.88 -5.29 -1.25
N MET A 15 6.55 -6.30 -1.82
CA MET A 15 6.60 -6.49 -3.26
C MET A 15 5.21 -6.72 -3.85
N GLY A 16 4.39 -7.56 -3.20
CA GLY A 16 3.00 -7.78 -3.59
C GLY A 16 2.18 -6.49 -3.59
N LEU A 17 2.34 -5.65 -2.57
CA LEU A 17 1.70 -4.33 -2.46
C LEU A 17 2.07 -3.42 -3.65
N ILE A 18 3.36 -3.35 -4.01
CA ILE A 18 3.82 -2.58 -5.18
C ILE A 18 3.16 -3.09 -6.46
N VAL A 19 3.15 -4.39 -6.67
CA VAL A 19 2.55 -5.00 -7.87
C VAL A 19 1.06 -4.71 -7.95
N MET A 20 0.33 -4.75 -6.84
CA MET A 20 -1.11 -4.44 -6.81
C MET A 20 -1.36 -2.97 -7.15
N LEU A 21 -0.64 -2.01 -6.54
CA LEU A 21 -0.76 -0.59 -6.87
C LEU A 21 -0.42 -0.28 -8.33
N ALA A 22 0.66 -0.85 -8.85
CA ALA A 22 1.04 -0.67 -10.26
C ALA A 22 -0.01 -1.24 -11.21
N SER A 23 -0.58 -2.41 -10.87
CA SER A 23 -1.65 -3.04 -11.64
C SER A 23 -2.94 -2.22 -11.62
N GLU A 24 -3.33 -1.67 -10.46
CA GLU A 24 -4.48 -0.77 -10.36
C GLU A 24 -4.30 0.47 -11.22
N LEU A 25 -3.12 1.11 -11.15
CA LEU A 25 -2.83 2.30 -11.96
C LEU A 25 -2.88 1.98 -13.46
N ALA A 26 -2.35 0.82 -13.86
CA ALA A 26 -2.38 0.37 -15.25
C ALA A 26 -3.83 0.15 -15.74
N LEU A 27 -4.65 -0.55 -14.95
CA LEU A 27 -6.05 -0.80 -15.28
C LEU A 27 -6.90 0.49 -15.31
N LEU A 28 -6.64 1.43 -14.41
CA LEU A 28 -7.32 2.73 -14.41
C LEU A 28 -7.01 3.57 -15.66
N ARG A 29 -5.93 3.29 -16.38
CA ARG A 29 -5.54 3.98 -17.62
C ARG A 29 -6.22 3.39 -18.87
N THR A 30 -6.87 2.23 -18.75
CA THR A 30 -7.64 1.67 -19.88
C THR A 30 -8.89 2.50 -20.16
N PRO A 31 -9.40 2.53 -21.39
CA PRO A 31 -10.62 3.27 -21.76
C PRO A 31 -11.84 2.85 -20.93
N GLU A 32 -11.99 1.55 -20.69
CA GLU A 32 -13.05 0.94 -19.90
C GLU A 32 -12.42 0.12 -18.75
N PRO A 33 -12.15 0.75 -17.60
CA PRO A 33 -11.50 0.06 -16.49
C PRO A 33 -12.34 -1.11 -15.96
N PRO A 34 -11.76 -2.31 -15.81
CA PRO A 34 -12.49 -3.49 -15.33
C PRO A 34 -12.73 -3.38 -13.82
N VAL A 35 -13.86 -2.79 -13.43
CA VAL A 35 -14.21 -2.44 -12.04
C VAL A 35 -14.14 -3.63 -11.09
N LYS A 36 -14.58 -4.83 -11.52
CA LYS A 36 -14.51 -6.04 -10.70
C LYS A 36 -13.06 -6.43 -10.37
N ARG A 37 -12.16 -6.32 -11.34
CA ARG A 37 -10.74 -6.63 -11.19
C ARG A 37 -10.04 -5.59 -10.31
N LEU A 38 -10.37 -4.31 -10.51
CA LEU A 38 -9.89 -3.22 -9.65
C LEU A 38 -10.28 -3.45 -8.19
N ALA A 39 -11.54 -3.81 -7.93
CA ALA A 39 -12.00 -4.10 -6.57
C ALA A 39 -11.29 -5.31 -5.93
N GLY A 40 -10.91 -6.31 -6.71
CA GLY A 40 -10.12 -7.44 -6.24
C GLY A 40 -8.68 -7.04 -5.87
N LEU A 41 -8.03 -6.22 -6.72
CA LEU A 41 -6.68 -5.71 -6.46
C LEU A 41 -6.65 -4.80 -5.23
N ASP A 42 -7.61 -3.86 -5.10
CA ASP A 42 -7.71 -2.98 -3.94
C ASP A 42 -7.93 -3.76 -2.63
N ALA A 43 -8.76 -4.79 -2.65
CA ALA A 43 -8.93 -5.67 -1.49
C ALA A 43 -7.64 -6.40 -1.13
N GLY A 44 -6.93 -6.92 -2.13
CA GLY A 44 -5.61 -7.55 -1.95
C GLY A 44 -4.56 -6.58 -1.42
N TYR A 45 -4.52 -5.36 -1.95
CA TYR A 45 -3.66 -4.28 -1.46
C TYR A 45 -3.92 -3.97 0.02
N GLY A 46 -5.19 -3.81 0.41
CA GLY A 46 -5.55 -3.56 1.81
C GLY A 46 -5.18 -4.72 2.74
N ALA A 47 -5.38 -5.97 2.31
CA ALA A 47 -4.97 -7.14 3.07
C ALA A 47 -3.44 -7.22 3.22
N ALA A 48 -2.69 -6.97 2.15
CA ALA A 48 -1.22 -6.94 2.18
C ALA A 48 -0.71 -5.82 3.11
N ALA A 49 -1.30 -4.63 3.06
CA ALA A 49 -0.95 -3.51 3.94
C ALA A 49 -1.17 -3.85 5.42
N LEU A 50 -2.30 -4.48 5.76
CA LEU A 50 -2.56 -4.94 7.13
C LEU A 50 -1.54 -6.00 7.58
N LEU A 51 -1.26 -6.99 6.74
CA LEU A 51 -0.28 -8.04 7.04
C LEU A 51 1.14 -7.47 7.20
N ILE A 52 1.53 -6.47 6.40
CA ILE A 52 2.81 -5.76 6.54
C ILE A 52 2.93 -5.13 7.94
N VAL A 53 1.86 -4.51 8.45
CA VAL A 53 1.86 -3.92 9.80
C VAL A 53 2.02 -5.01 10.84
N LEU A 54 1.23 -6.10 10.76
CA LEU A 54 1.30 -7.20 11.73
C LEU A 54 2.68 -7.87 11.76
N VAL A 55 3.23 -8.18 10.59
CA VAL A 55 4.58 -8.75 10.47
C VAL A 55 5.64 -7.74 10.94
N GLY A 56 5.45 -6.45 10.66
CA GLY A 56 6.32 -5.37 11.10
C GLY A 56 6.37 -5.25 12.63
N VAL A 57 5.22 -5.34 13.29
CA VAL A 57 5.15 -5.39 14.78
C VAL A 57 5.87 -6.63 15.31
N GLY A 58 5.63 -7.80 14.71
CA GLY A 58 6.32 -9.03 15.07
C GLY A 58 7.85 -8.93 14.97
N ARG A 59 8.36 -8.22 13.95
CA ARG A 59 9.79 -7.95 13.79
C ARG A 59 10.37 -6.99 14.84
N VAL A 60 9.59 -5.98 15.23
CA VAL A 60 10.01 -5.07 16.32
C VAL A 60 10.13 -5.82 17.64
N MET A 61 9.17 -6.69 17.94
CA MET A 61 9.15 -7.45 19.21
C MET A 61 10.17 -8.59 19.24
N GLY A 62 10.39 -9.27 18.11
CA GLY A 62 11.25 -10.45 18.00
C GLY A 62 12.68 -10.18 17.52
N GLY A 63 12.99 -8.96 17.06
CA GLY A 63 14.30 -8.59 16.52
C GLY A 63 15.18 -7.82 17.52
N LYS A 64 15.54 -6.58 17.16
CA LYS A 64 16.41 -5.71 17.99
C LYS A 64 15.74 -5.14 19.24
N GLY A 65 14.45 -5.37 19.41
CA GLY A 65 13.65 -4.90 20.53
C GLY A 65 13.17 -3.44 20.41
N TRP A 66 12.16 -3.09 21.20
CA TRP A 66 11.50 -1.79 21.14
C TRP A 66 12.45 -0.60 21.33
N ALA A 67 13.36 -0.69 22.31
CA ALA A 67 14.28 0.40 22.63
C ALA A 67 15.14 0.84 21.43
N PHE A 68 15.54 -0.09 20.55
CA PHE A 68 16.27 0.23 19.32
C PHE A 68 15.41 1.01 18.33
N TYR A 69 14.17 0.57 18.13
CA TYR A 69 13.26 1.20 17.15
C TYR A 69 12.73 2.55 17.65
N GLU A 70 12.42 2.66 18.94
CA GLU A 70 11.95 3.90 19.57
C GLU A 70 12.95 5.05 19.42
N ALA A 71 14.24 4.76 19.62
CA ALA A 71 15.32 5.74 19.49
C ALA A 71 15.69 6.08 18.02
N ASN A 72 15.19 5.30 17.06
CA ASN A 72 15.58 5.43 15.65
C ASN A 72 14.65 6.40 14.90
N PRO A 73 15.10 7.59 14.48
CA PRO A 73 14.25 8.58 13.80
C PRO A 73 13.72 8.07 12.46
N PHE A 74 14.45 7.20 11.75
CA PHE A 74 14.03 6.64 10.47
C PHE A 74 12.92 5.60 10.62
N PHE A 75 12.82 4.97 11.80
CA PHE A 75 11.67 4.13 12.13
C PHE A 75 10.37 4.94 12.11
N TRP A 76 10.35 6.08 12.80
CA TRP A 76 9.18 6.95 12.85
C TRP A 76 8.88 7.61 11.50
N ALA A 77 9.90 8.03 10.76
CA ALA A 77 9.73 8.55 9.41
C ALA A 77 9.10 7.51 8.46
N LYS A 78 9.54 6.24 8.54
CA LYS A 78 8.94 5.14 7.79
C LYS A 78 7.49 4.88 8.20
N VAL A 79 7.19 4.83 9.49
CA VAL A 79 5.82 4.62 10.01
C VAL A 79 4.90 5.77 9.57
N ALA A 80 5.35 7.02 9.69
CA ALA A 80 4.57 8.18 9.25
C ALA A 80 4.30 8.17 7.75
N THR A 81 5.31 7.82 6.93
CA THR A 81 5.15 7.71 5.47
C THR A 81 4.15 6.60 5.11
N PHE A 82 4.24 5.44 5.76
CA PHE A 82 3.29 4.35 5.53
C PHE A 82 1.86 4.71 5.94
N ALA A 83 1.70 5.40 7.08
CA ALA A 83 0.40 5.92 7.52
C ALA A 83 -0.18 6.94 6.52
N LEU A 84 0.66 7.83 5.97
CA LEU A 84 0.25 8.78 4.94
C LEU A 84 -0.22 8.08 3.66
N ILE A 85 0.50 7.05 3.20
CA ILE A 85 0.08 6.21 2.08
C ILE A 85 -1.29 5.59 2.38
N GLY A 86 -1.49 5.03 3.58
CA GLY A 86 -2.77 4.48 4.01
C GLY A 86 -3.92 5.50 3.99
N LEU A 87 -3.67 6.73 4.44
CA LEU A 87 -4.68 7.81 4.39
C LEU A 87 -5.04 8.19 2.95
N ILE A 88 -4.05 8.29 2.06
CA ILE A 88 -4.28 8.60 0.65
C ILE A 88 -5.08 7.47 -0.03
N SER A 89 -4.82 6.22 0.32
CA SER A 89 -5.48 5.03 -0.24
C SER A 89 -6.99 4.96 0.05
N ILE A 90 -7.47 5.68 1.07
CA ILE A 90 -8.90 5.70 1.41
C ILE A 90 -9.74 6.23 0.24
N ARG A 91 -9.28 7.28 -0.43
CA ARG A 91 -10.04 7.91 -1.51
C ARG A 91 -10.24 6.98 -2.73
N PRO A 92 -9.20 6.40 -3.36
CA PRO A 92 -9.38 5.47 -4.46
C PRO A 92 -10.20 4.24 -4.04
N ARG A 93 -10.01 3.71 -2.84
CA ARG A 93 -10.81 2.61 -2.30
C ARG A 93 -12.29 2.93 -2.28
N LEU A 94 -12.70 4.07 -1.74
CA LEU A 94 -14.12 4.48 -1.70
C LEU A 94 -14.70 4.63 -3.10
N LEU A 95 -13.94 5.16 -4.06
CA LEU A 95 -14.35 5.26 -5.46
C LEU A 95 -14.53 3.87 -6.10
N ILE A 96 -13.58 2.96 -5.93
CA ILE A 96 -13.64 1.60 -6.47
C ILE A 96 -14.83 0.83 -5.89
N LEU A 97 -15.10 0.96 -4.59
CA LEU A 97 -16.27 0.34 -3.96
C LEU A 97 -17.59 0.91 -4.50
N LYS A 98 -17.67 2.24 -4.70
CA LYS A 98 -18.80 2.91 -5.33
C LYS A 98 -19.03 2.38 -6.75
N TRP A 99 -17.99 2.30 -7.56
CA TRP A 99 -18.08 1.78 -8.94
C TRP A 99 -18.49 0.31 -8.96
N ARG A 100 -17.94 -0.50 -8.06
CA ARG A 100 -18.33 -1.90 -7.92
C ARG A 100 -19.83 -2.06 -7.62
N LYS A 101 -20.37 -1.22 -6.74
CA LYS A 101 -21.80 -1.20 -6.43
C LYS A 101 -22.63 -0.78 -7.65
N ALA A 102 -22.24 0.28 -8.34
CA ALA A 102 -22.93 0.76 -9.54
C ALA A 102 -22.90 -0.27 -10.68
N ALA A 103 -21.77 -0.92 -10.91
CA ALA A 103 -21.61 -1.94 -11.95
C ALA A 103 -22.47 -3.20 -11.71
N LYS A 104 -22.83 -3.50 -10.47
CA LYS A 104 -23.77 -4.59 -10.15
C LYS A 104 -25.20 -4.26 -10.57
N SER A 105 -25.60 -3.00 -10.53
CA SER A 105 -26.95 -2.53 -10.83
C SER A 105 -27.14 -2.09 -12.27
N ALA A 106 -26.06 -1.78 -12.99
CA ALA A 106 -26.09 -1.28 -14.36
C ALA A 106 -25.05 -2.01 -15.23
N PRO A 107 -25.48 -2.99 -16.06
CA PRO A 107 -24.58 -3.60 -17.04
C PRO A 107 -23.96 -2.54 -17.95
N GLY A 108 -22.65 -2.62 -18.20
CA GLY A 108 -21.95 -1.63 -19.01
C GLY A 108 -21.60 -0.32 -18.29
N TYR A 109 -21.71 -0.28 -16.96
CA TYR A 109 -21.31 0.89 -16.17
C TYR A 109 -19.84 1.26 -16.39
N VAL A 110 -19.59 2.52 -16.73
CA VAL A 110 -18.25 3.11 -16.85
C VAL A 110 -18.11 4.22 -15.80
N PRO A 111 -17.03 4.22 -15.00
CA PRO A 111 -16.81 5.27 -14.01
C PRO A 111 -16.66 6.66 -14.66
N PRO A 112 -17.14 7.75 -14.00
CA PRO A 112 -16.96 9.10 -14.47
C PRO A 112 -15.48 9.49 -14.62
N GLN A 113 -15.13 10.20 -15.70
CA GLN A 113 -13.76 10.58 -16.00
C GLN A 113 -13.08 11.40 -14.88
N ALA A 114 -13.83 12.26 -14.21
CA ALA A 114 -13.33 13.04 -13.08
C ALA A 114 -12.91 12.14 -11.90
N GLU A 115 -13.70 11.09 -11.60
CA GLU A 115 -13.41 10.13 -10.56
C GLU A 115 -12.21 9.24 -10.93
N LEU A 116 -12.12 8.80 -12.19
CA LEU A 116 -10.94 8.07 -12.69
C LEU A 116 -9.66 8.89 -12.55
N THR A 117 -9.71 10.17 -12.90
CA THR A 117 -8.57 11.07 -12.76
C THR A 117 -8.17 11.25 -11.30
N ALA A 118 -9.14 11.38 -10.39
CA ALA A 118 -8.88 11.48 -8.96
C ALA A 118 -8.22 10.20 -8.41
N ALA A 119 -8.72 9.02 -8.79
CA ALA A 119 -8.14 7.74 -8.40
C ALA A 119 -6.72 7.56 -8.93
N ARG A 120 -6.46 7.87 -10.21
CA ARG A 120 -5.14 7.82 -10.84
C ARG A 120 -4.12 8.72 -10.12
N ARG A 121 -4.53 9.94 -9.74
CA ARG A 121 -3.66 10.88 -9.01
C ARG A 121 -3.32 10.36 -7.62
N ALA A 122 -4.30 9.84 -6.89
CA ALA A 122 -4.09 9.29 -5.55
C ALA A 122 -3.15 8.08 -5.58
N ILE A 123 -3.40 7.09 -6.43
CA ILE A 123 -2.56 5.90 -6.56
C ILE A 123 -1.16 6.27 -7.08
N GLY A 124 -1.05 7.23 -8.00
CA GLY A 124 0.25 7.75 -8.47
C GLY A 124 1.05 8.37 -7.32
N LEU A 125 0.40 9.12 -6.41
CA LEU A 125 1.03 9.68 -5.23
C LEU A 125 1.45 8.60 -4.23
N GLU A 126 0.64 7.56 -4.01
CA GLU A 126 1.01 6.40 -3.18
C GLU A 126 2.28 5.73 -3.72
N ILE A 127 2.35 5.48 -5.04
CA ILE A 127 3.54 4.90 -5.67
C ILE A 127 4.77 5.81 -5.49
N LEU A 128 4.62 7.12 -5.65
CA LEU A 128 5.71 8.08 -5.44
C LEU A 128 6.22 8.06 -4.00
N LEU A 129 5.34 7.93 -3.02
CA LEU A 129 5.68 7.86 -1.60
C LEU A 129 6.37 6.54 -1.20
N LEU A 130 6.34 5.51 -2.03
CA LEU A 130 7.13 4.29 -1.81
C LEU A 130 8.63 4.57 -1.88
N ILE A 131 9.08 5.60 -2.62
CA ILE A 131 10.50 5.98 -2.73
C ILE A 131 11.05 6.40 -1.36
N PRO A 132 10.51 7.44 -0.69
CA PRO A 132 10.98 7.81 0.64
C PRO A 132 10.74 6.69 1.68
N LEU A 133 9.67 5.92 1.55
CA LEU A 133 9.42 4.77 2.42
C LEU A 133 10.57 3.76 2.39
N LEU A 134 11.05 3.41 1.19
CA LEU A 134 12.21 2.52 1.01
C LEU A 134 13.50 3.15 1.51
N ALA A 135 13.71 4.45 1.25
CA ALA A 135 14.88 5.17 1.73
C ALA A 135 14.94 5.17 3.27
N PHE A 136 13.83 5.45 3.94
CA PHE A 136 13.76 5.40 5.41
C PHE A 136 13.94 3.98 5.95
N ALA A 137 13.43 2.96 5.26
CA ALA A 137 13.64 1.57 5.65
C ALA A 137 15.13 1.18 5.56
N ALA A 138 15.84 1.61 4.52
CA ALA A 138 17.26 1.37 4.34
C ALA A 138 18.10 2.14 5.37
N ALA A 139 17.79 3.42 5.63
CA ALA A 139 18.45 4.24 6.63
C ALA A 139 18.24 3.68 8.04
N MET A 140 17.02 3.26 8.36
CA MET A 140 16.69 2.62 9.64
C MET A 140 17.55 1.38 9.92
N ALA A 141 17.80 0.56 8.90
CA ALA A 141 18.55 -0.69 9.05
C ALA A 141 20.04 -0.44 9.39
N ARG A 142 20.60 0.72 9.00
CA ARG A 142 22.01 1.11 9.15
C ARG A 142 22.27 2.11 10.27
N TRP A 143 21.23 2.60 10.93
CA TRP A 143 21.35 3.56 12.01
C TRP A 143 21.91 2.90 13.30
N PRO A 144 22.75 3.59 14.13
CA PRO A 144 23.38 4.90 13.89
C PRO A 144 24.52 4.81 12.87
N PHE A 145 24.70 5.91 12.11
CA PHE A 145 25.78 6.02 11.12
C PHE A 145 27.11 6.36 11.79
#